data_bb81c3341801fd1203eb19d66f5c02a5
#
_entry.id   bb81c3341801fd1203eb19d66f5c02a5
#
_cell.length_a   1.000
_cell.length_b   1.000
_cell.length_c   1.000
_cell.angle_alpha   90.00
_cell.angle_beta   90.00
_cell.angle_gamma   90.00
#
_symmetry.space_group_name_H-M   'P 1'
#
loop_
_entity.id
_entity.type
_entity.pdbx_description
1 polymer ?
#
loop_
_entity_poly.entity_id
_entity_poly.type
_entity_poly.pdbx_seq_one_letter_code
_entity_poly.pdbx_strand_id
1 'polypeptide(L)'
;MRTRSIQLTAVLILGLHRAAMAAPVQADKIVILKSAHSMSLLNGGKTLKTYKVALGSVPVGPKRVEGDHKTPEGDYIIDAKNAHSQFHLSLHISYPSAADQERARRLGSRPGGAIMIHGLAAPFAYLGPLHRQTDWTDGCVAVTNAEIEEIWKLVPVGTKVEIRP
;
A
#
# COMPACT_ATOMS: atom_id res chain seq x y z
N MET A 1 66.44 -49.10 15.70
CA MET A 1 65.82 -48.14 14.76
C MET A 1 64.32 -48.14 15.02
N ARG A 2 63.79 -47.03 15.57
CA ARG A 2 62.35 -46.87 15.85
C ARG A 2 61.78 -45.91 14.83
N THR A 3 60.99 -46.42 13.92
CA THR A 3 60.21 -45.63 12.91
C THR A 3 59.02 -44.97 13.59
N ARG A 4 58.99 -43.65 13.59
CA ARG A 4 57.81 -42.87 14.04
C ARG A 4 56.89 -42.61 12.83
N SER A 5 55.70 -43.21 12.87
CA SER A 5 54.62 -42.90 11.93
C SER A 5 53.96 -41.56 12.31
N ILE A 6 53.99 -40.62 11.40
CA ILE A 6 53.27 -39.36 11.51
C ILE A 6 51.87 -39.58 10.92
N GLN A 7 50.84 -39.51 11.76
CA GLN A 7 49.43 -39.49 11.28
C GLN A 7 49.03 -38.04 10.95
N LEU A 8 48.70 -37.82 9.68
CA LEU A 8 48.19 -36.56 9.21
C LEU A 8 46.66 -36.55 9.43
N THR A 9 46.17 -35.73 10.37
CA THR A 9 44.74 -35.57 10.61
C THR A 9 44.24 -34.47 9.65
N ALA A 10 43.47 -34.85 8.64
CA ALA A 10 42.79 -33.92 7.74
C ALA A 10 41.57 -33.33 8.45
N VAL A 11 41.58 -32.05 8.75
CA VAL A 11 40.42 -31.28 9.27
C VAL A 11 39.56 -30.87 8.10
N LEU A 12 38.40 -31.51 7.95
CA LEU A 12 37.39 -31.16 6.94
C LEU A 12 36.60 -29.96 7.45
N ILE A 13 36.88 -28.76 6.94
CA ILE A 13 36.11 -27.53 7.23
C ILE A 13 34.86 -27.56 6.36
N LEU A 14 33.72 -27.95 6.94
CA LEU A 14 32.42 -27.84 6.30
C LEU A 14 31.99 -26.37 6.31
N GLY A 15 32.21 -25.68 5.19
CA GLY A 15 31.73 -24.28 5.00
C GLY A 15 30.21 -24.25 4.93
N LEU A 16 29.54 -23.76 5.99
CA LEU A 16 28.11 -23.42 5.94
C LEU A 16 27.92 -22.22 5.01
N HIS A 17 27.54 -22.49 3.77
CA HIS A 17 27.03 -21.44 2.87
C HIS A 17 25.64 -21.04 3.36
N ARG A 18 25.54 -19.93 4.10
CA ARG A 18 24.28 -19.25 4.35
C ARG A 18 23.82 -18.67 3.01
N ALA A 19 22.83 -19.29 2.38
CA ALA A 19 22.11 -18.67 1.27
C ALA A 19 21.50 -17.35 1.78
N ALA A 20 22.01 -16.22 1.31
CA ALA A 20 21.43 -14.92 1.56
C ALA A 20 20.03 -14.93 0.92
N MET A 21 18.97 -14.99 1.72
CA MET A 21 17.61 -14.78 1.22
C MET A 21 17.53 -13.35 0.69
N ALA A 22 17.29 -13.21 -0.61
CA ALA A 22 17.06 -11.92 -1.22
C ALA A 22 15.88 -11.23 -0.48
N ALA A 23 16.06 -9.95 -0.12
CA ALA A 23 14.98 -9.18 0.48
C ALA A 23 13.76 -9.20 -0.46
N PRO A 24 12.54 -9.32 0.07
CA PRO A 24 11.34 -9.33 -0.76
C PRO A 24 11.27 -8.03 -1.58
N VAL A 25 10.93 -8.17 -2.87
CA VAL A 25 10.80 -7.03 -3.77
C VAL A 25 9.68 -6.15 -3.26
N GLN A 26 9.98 -4.87 -2.95
CA GLN A 26 9.02 -3.89 -2.48
C GLN A 26 8.52 -3.01 -3.63
N ALA A 27 7.33 -2.47 -3.50
CA ALA A 27 6.79 -1.51 -4.44
C ALA A 27 7.48 -0.14 -4.27
N ASP A 28 7.84 0.49 -5.38
CA ASP A 28 8.32 1.87 -5.44
C ASP A 28 7.23 2.85 -5.88
N LYS A 29 6.12 2.32 -6.44
CA LYS A 29 4.98 3.09 -6.92
C LYS A 29 3.67 2.33 -6.77
N ILE A 30 2.61 3.08 -6.44
CA ILE A 30 1.20 2.65 -6.51
C ILE A 30 0.52 3.47 -7.61
N VAL A 31 -0.25 2.81 -8.47
CA VAL A 31 -1.12 3.48 -9.44
C VAL A 31 -2.55 3.05 -9.20
N ILE A 32 -3.44 4.02 -8.95
CA ILE A 32 -4.87 3.81 -8.76
C ILE A 32 -5.60 4.39 -9.97
N LEU A 33 -6.34 3.53 -10.70
CA LEU A 33 -7.21 3.91 -11.81
C LEU A 33 -8.65 3.85 -11.32
N LYS A 34 -9.26 5.02 -11.09
CA LYS A 34 -10.60 5.14 -10.49
C LYS A 34 -11.66 4.53 -11.39
N SER A 35 -11.64 4.84 -12.69
CA SER A 35 -12.59 4.29 -13.68
C SER A 35 -12.53 2.76 -13.79
N ALA A 36 -11.37 2.15 -13.51
CA ALA A 36 -11.18 0.71 -13.54
C ALA A 36 -11.38 0.05 -12.17
N HIS A 37 -11.60 0.82 -11.10
CA HIS A 37 -11.63 0.36 -9.71
C HIS A 37 -10.44 -0.57 -9.43
N SER A 38 -9.24 -0.13 -9.80
CA SER A 38 -8.03 -0.93 -9.69
C SER A 38 -6.87 -0.16 -9.07
N MET A 39 -6.06 -0.89 -8.30
CA MET A 39 -4.82 -0.41 -7.70
C MET A 39 -3.71 -1.37 -8.04
N SER A 40 -2.64 -0.88 -8.69
CA SER A 40 -1.46 -1.67 -9.03
C SER A 40 -0.25 -1.24 -8.22
N LEU A 41 0.49 -2.21 -7.71
CA LEU A 41 1.80 -2.01 -7.09
C LEU A 41 2.88 -2.26 -8.16
N LEU A 42 3.83 -1.36 -8.29
CA LEU A 42 4.92 -1.43 -9.26
C LEU A 42 6.28 -1.40 -8.57
N ASN A 43 7.27 -2.01 -9.22
CA ASN A 43 8.69 -1.84 -8.91
C ASN A 43 9.47 -1.70 -10.21
N GLY A 44 10.25 -0.62 -10.37
CA GLY A 44 11.00 -0.33 -11.60
C GLY A 44 10.11 -0.27 -12.83
N GLY A 45 8.87 0.19 -12.72
CA GLY A 45 7.89 0.27 -13.80
C GLY A 45 7.18 -1.06 -14.14
N LYS A 46 7.55 -2.18 -13.51
CA LYS A 46 6.89 -3.48 -13.69
C LYS A 46 5.81 -3.68 -12.63
N THR A 47 4.64 -4.14 -13.04
CA THR A 47 3.56 -4.47 -12.11
C THR A 47 3.90 -5.71 -11.30
N LEU A 48 3.90 -5.58 -9.97
CA LEU A 48 4.05 -6.69 -9.02
C LEU A 48 2.71 -7.36 -8.76
N LYS A 49 1.69 -6.54 -8.48
CA LYS A 49 0.33 -6.96 -8.10
C LYS A 49 -0.70 -5.95 -8.57
N THR A 50 -1.93 -6.41 -8.79
CA THR A 50 -3.09 -5.56 -9.04
C THR A 50 -4.25 -6.03 -8.18
N TYR A 51 -4.94 -5.08 -7.54
CA TYR A 51 -6.09 -5.30 -6.68
C TYR A 51 -7.31 -4.58 -7.24
N LYS A 52 -8.49 -5.13 -7.03
CA LYS A 52 -9.74 -4.40 -7.16
C LYS A 52 -9.99 -3.61 -5.88
N VAL A 53 -10.59 -2.43 -6.00
CA VAL A 53 -10.81 -1.52 -4.87
C VAL A 53 -12.24 -0.98 -4.86
N ALA A 54 -12.73 -0.58 -3.67
CA ALA A 54 -13.83 0.35 -3.54
C ALA A 54 -13.26 1.75 -3.23
N LEU A 55 -13.94 2.77 -3.71
CA LEU A 55 -13.52 4.17 -3.65
C LEU A 55 -14.50 5.00 -2.82
N GLY A 56 -14.33 6.32 -2.85
CA GLY A 56 -15.30 7.26 -2.31
C GLY A 56 -16.67 7.10 -2.98
N SER A 57 -17.75 7.23 -2.21
CA SER A 57 -19.12 6.97 -2.67
C SER A 57 -19.61 7.87 -3.83
N VAL A 58 -18.82 8.92 -4.15
CA VAL A 58 -18.97 9.73 -5.35
C VAL A 58 -17.70 9.60 -6.18
N PRO A 59 -17.51 8.51 -6.96
CA PRO A 59 -16.20 8.15 -7.51
C PRO A 59 -15.72 9.05 -8.66
N VAL A 60 -16.63 9.75 -9.34
CA VAL A 60 -16.29 10.54 -10.53
C VAL A 60 -15.73 11.91 -10.17
N GLY A 61 -14.57 12.24 -10.76
CA GLY A 61 -13.86 13.50 -10.57
C GLY A 61 -13.04 13.56 -9.28
N PRO A 62 -12.13 14.55 -9.17
CA PRO A 62 -11.23 14.68 -8.04
C PRO A 62 -11.92 15.16 -6.78
N LYS A 63 -11.38 14.76 -5.62
CA LYS A 63 -11.72 15.38 -4.33
C LYS A 63 -11.31 16.85 -4.33
N ARG A 64 -12.22 17.73 -3.87
CA ARG A 64 -11.98 19.18 -3.84
C ARG A 64 -12.17 19.79 -2.46
N VAL A 65 -13.12 19.26 -1.70
CA VAL A 65 -13.51 19.79 -0.39
C VAL A 65 -13.84 18.65 0.57
N GLU A 66 -13.82 18.96 1.86
CA GLU A 66 -14.28 18.03 2.90
C GLU A 66 -15.76 17.69 2.68
N GLY A 67 -16.12 16.41 2.87
CA GLY A 67 -17.51 15.94 2.74
C GLY A 67 -17.99 15.74 1.30
N ASP A 68 -17.16 15.88 0.28
CA ASP A 68 -17.55 15.62 -1.12
C ASP A 68 -17.56 14.12 -1.48
N HIS A 69 -17.15 13.25 -0.54
CA HIS A 69 -17.11 11.78 -0.65
C HIS A 69 -16.34 11.26 -1.87
N LYS A 70 -15.38 12.04 -2.36
CA LYS A 70 -14.56 11.70 -3.52
C LYS A 70 -13.17 11.22 -3.12
N THR A 71 -12.64 10.29 -3.90
CA THR A 71 -11.22 9.93 -3.86
C THR A 71 -10.42 10.99 -4.63
N PRO A 72 -9.31 11.52 -4.07
CA PRO A 72 -8.50 12.52 -4.75
C PRO A 72 -7.87 11.98 -6.03
N GLU A 73 -7.47 12.90 -6.91
CA GLU A 73 -6.68 12.62 -8.11
C GLU A 73 -5.41 13.48 -8.05
N GLY A 74 -4.26 12.88 -8.42
CA GLY A 74 -2.97 13.54 -8.36
C GLY A 74 -1.84 12.61 -7.90
N ASP A 75 -0.71 13.23 -7.58
CA ASP A 75 0.51 12.57 -7.13
C ASP A 75 0.71 12.81 -5.64
N TYR A 76 0.93 11.72 -4.91
CA TYR A 76 1.09 11.66 -3.47
C TYR A 76 2.19 10.67 -3.10
N ILE A 77 2.38 10.46 -1.80
CA ILE A 77 3.20 9.38 -1.24
C ILE A 77 2.45 8.66 -0.13
N ILE A 78 2.87 7.47 0.20
CA ILE A 78 2.55 6.84 1.49
C ILE A 78 3.45 7.49 2.54
N ASP A 79 2.90 8.28 3.44
CA ASP A 79 3.66 9.00 4.46
C ASP A 79 3.57 8.39 5.86
N ALA A 80 2.57 7.51 6.10
CA ALA A 80 2.44 6.78 7.36
C ALA A 80 1.74 5.43 7.18
N LYS A 81 1.95 4.54 8.15
CA LYS A 81 1.28 3.23 8.27
C LYS A 81 0.71 3.11 9.69
N ASN A 82 -0.55 2.65 9.80
CA ASN A 82 -1.23 2.47 11.08
C ASN A 82 -1.65 1.00 11.26
N ALA A 83 -0.95 0.30 12.16
CA ALA A 83 -1.24 -1.09 12.52
C ALA A 83 -2.44 -1.23 13.47
N HIS A 84 -2.93 -0.12 14.04
CA HIS A 84 -4.10 -0.08 14.95
C HIS A 84 -5.29 0.63 14.31
N SER A 85 -5.44 0.50 13.00
CA SER A 85 -6.56 1.06 12.25
C SER A 85 -7.88 0.39 12.63
N GLN A 86 -8.96 1.17 12.73
CA GLN A 86 -10.33 0.62 12.84
C GLN A 86 -10.70 -0.26 11.64
N PHE A 87 -10.00 -0.10 10.52
CA PHE A 87 -10.17 -0.85 9.28
C PHE A 87 -9.06 -1.90 9.10
N HIS A 88 -8.69 -2.58 10.18
CA HIS A 88 -7.65 -3.62 10.24
C HIS A 88 -6.24 -3.04 10.14
N LEU A 89 -5.78 -2.70 8.94
CA LEU A 89 -4.52 -1.99 8.67
C LEU A 89 -4.81 -0.82 7.74
N SER A 90 -4.01 0.26 7.82
CA SER A 90 -4.11 1.35 6.87
C SER A 90 -2.77 1.99 6.52
N LEU A 91 -2.64 2.43 5.27
CA LEU A 91 -1.55 3.22 4.76
C LEU A 91 -2.10 4.62 4.45
N HIS A 92 -1.52 5.65 5.05
CA HIS A 92 -1.93 7.04 4.82
C HIS A 92 -1.33 7.57 3.52
N ILE A 93 -2.17 8.20 2.70
CA ILE A 93 -1.78 8.92 1.49
C ILE A 93 -1.60 10.39 1.88
N SER A 94 -0.53 11.02 1.44
CA SER A 94 -0.15 12.41 1.79
C SER A 94 -1.10 13.48 1.20
N TYR A 95 -2.39 13.18 1.17
CA TYR A 95 -3.46 14.14 0.88
C TYR A 95 -3.83 14.90 2.17
N PRO A 96 -4.07 16.22 2.13
CA PRO A 96 -4.03 17.11 0.98
C PRO A 96 -2.62 17.64 0.67
N SER A 97 -2.28 17.68 -0.60
CA SER A 97 -1.10 18.40 -1.08
C SER A 97 -1.30 19.94 -0.95
N ALA A 98 -0.22 20.71 -1.13
CA ALA A 98 -0.34 22.17 -1.16
C ALA A 98 -1.33 22.67 -2.24
N ALA A 99 -1.37 22.01 -3.40
CA ALA A 99 -2.30 22.34 -4.47
C ALA A 99 -3.76 22.02 -4.08
N ASP A 100 -4.00 20.94 -3.35
CA ASP A 100 -5.34 20.58 -2.85
C ASP A 100 -5.82 21.59 -1.81
N GLN A 101 -4.95 21.98 -0.89
CA GLN A 101 -5.24 23.01 0.13
C GLN A 101 -5.60 24.34 -0.52
N GLU A 102 -4.81 24.80 -1.48
CA GLU A 102 -5.06 26.05 -2.21
C GLU A 102 -6.37 26.00 -3.00
N ARG A 103 -6.66 24.87 -3.64
CA ARG A 103 -7.93 24.66 -4.36
C ARG A 103 -9.14 24.76 -3.42
N ALA A 104 -9.10 24.11 -2.29
CA ALA A 104 -10.17 24.13 -1.29
C ALA A 104 -10.35 25.56 -0.72
N ARG A 105 -9.24 26.26 -0.44
CA ARG A 105 -9.26 27.65 0.03
C ARG A 105 -9.96 28.59 -0.95
N ARG A 106 -9.70 28.44 -2.26
CA ARG A 106 -10.39 29.22 -3.31
C ARG A 106 -11.90 28.95 -3.37
N LEU A 107 -12.32 27.77 -2.92
CA LEU A 107 -13.73 27.39 -2.82
C LEU A 107 -14.36 27.80 -1.48
N GLY A 108 -13.62 28.51 -0.61
CA GLY A 108 -14.08 28.89 0.73
C GLY A 108 -14.28 27.71 1.68
N SER A 109 -13.58 26.60 1.45
CA SER A 109 -13.76 25.35 2.19
C SER A 109 -12.43 24.75 2.65
N ARG A 110 -12.50 23.68 3.45
CA ARG A 110 -11.36 22.84 3.82
C ARG A 110 -11.23 21.67 2.83
N PRO A 111 -10.02 21.18 2.56
CA PRO A 111 -9.81 20.04 1.66
C PRO A 111 -10.28 18.72 2.27
N GLY A 112 -10.41 18.64 3.61
CA GLY A 112 -10.48 17.40 4.36
C GLY A 112 -9.11 16.76 4.50
N GLY A 113 -9.07 15.47 4.84
CA GLY A 113 -7.82 14.73 5.06
C GLY A 113 -8.07 13.26 5.32
N ALA A 114 -7.06 12.59 5.89
CA ALA A 114 -7.14 11.19 6.29
C ALA A 114 -7.55 10.23 5.15
N ILE A 115 -7.01 10.46 3.95
CA ILE A 115 -7.20 9.52 2.84
C ILE A 115 -6.24 8.34 3.03
N MET A 116 -6.82 7.15 3.10
CA MET A 116 -6.10 5.91 3.40
C MET A 116 -6.32 4.86 2.30
N ILE A 117 -5.34 3.97 2.16
CA ILE A 117 -5.56 2.61 1.63
C ILE A 117 -5.77 1.73 2.86
N HIS A 118 -6.91 1.00 2.95
CA HIS A 118 -7.25 0.26 4.17
C HIS A 118 -8.05 -1.02 3.90
N GLY A 119 -8.10 -1.89 4.89
CA GLY A 119 -8.94 -3.08 4.90
C GLY A 119 -10.38 -2.80 5.33
N LEU A 120 -11.03 -3.79 5.91
CA LEU A 120 -12.40 -3.73 6.40
C LEU A 120 -12.42 -3.72 7.93
N ALA A 121 -13.33 -2.93 8.51
CA ALA A 121 -13.56 -2.97 9.94
C ALA A 121 -14.05 -4.38 10.37
N ALA A 122 -13.73 -4.78 11.60
CA ALA A 122 -14.01 -6.13 12.10
C ALA A 122 -15.45 -6.60 11.89
N PRO A 123 -16.50 -5.79 12.11
CA PRO A 123 -17.88 -6.20 11.86
C PRO A 123 -18.21 -6.49 10.39
N PHE A 124 -17.40 -6.01 9.45
CA PHE A 124 -17.61 -6.13 8.00
C PHE A 124 -16.56 -7.00 7.30
N ALA A 125 -15.61 -7.57 8.05
CA ALA A 125 -14.54 -8.40 7.49
C ALA A 125 -15.07 -9.62 6.71
N TYR A 126 -16.21 -10.16 7.11
CA TYR A 126 -16.87 -11.31 6.46
C TYR A 126 -17.31 -11.02 5.02
N LEU A 127 -17.51 -9.75 4.65
CA LEU A 127 -17.89 -9.38 3.29
C LEU A 127 -16.80 -9.74 2.27
N GLY A 128 -15.54 -9.77 2.68
CA GLY A 128 -14.43 -10.06 1.79
C GLY A 128 -14.54 -9.26 0.48
N PRO A 129 -14.43 -9.89 -0.71
CA PRO A 129 -14.53 -9.20 -2.00
C PRO A 129 -15.88 -8.55 -2.29
N LEU A 130 -16.95 -8.94 -1.61
CA LEU A 130 -18.29 -8.38 -1.84
C LEU A 130 -18.39 -6.90 -1.47
N HIS A 131 -17.52 -6.41 -0.59
CA HIS A 131 -17.48 -4.99 -0.23
C HIS A 131 -17.31 -4.04 -1.44
N ARG A 132 -16.80 -4.56 -2.57
CA ARG A 132 -16.52 -3.80 -3.80
C ARG A 132 -17.73 -3.68 -4.74
N GLN A 133 -18.90 -4.22 -4.37
CA GLN A 133 -20.11 -4.09 -5.18
C GLN A 133 -20.60 -2.64 -5.23
N THR A 134 -20.19 -1.81 -4.29
CA THR A 134 -20.47 -0.39 -4.24
C THR A 134 -19.25 0.38 -3.77
N ASP A 135 -19.12 1.63 -4.21
CA ASP A 135 -18.22 2.60 -3.60
C ASP A 135 -18.87 3.13 -2.32
N TRP A 136 -18.18 3.05 -1.18
CA TRP A 136 -18.80 3.26 0.12
C TRP A 136 -17.97 4.13 1.07
N THR A 137 -16.76 4.51 0.68
CA THR A 137 -15.87 5.28 1.56
C THR A 137 -16.14 6.79 1.44
N ASP A 138 -15.56 7.56 2.36
CA ASP A 138 -15.54 9.04 2.30
C ASP A 138 -14.36 9.59 1.48
N GLY A 139 -13.80 8.76 0.59
CA GLY A 139 -12.68 9.12 -0.28
C GLY A 139 -11.46 8.20 -0.14
N CYS A 140 -11.44 7.30 0.83
CA CYS A 140 -10.41 6.28 0.98
C CYS A 140 -10.47 5.23 -0.13
N VAL A 141 -9.43 4.40 -0.19
CA VAL A 141 -9.32 3.27 -1.11
C VAL A 141 -9.39 1.98 -0.28
N ALA A 142 -10.47 1.23 -0.40
CA ALA A 142 -10.70 0.03 0.40
C ALA A 142 -10.39 -1.25 -0.38
N VAL A 143 -9.74 -2.19 0.30
CA VAL A 143 -9.41 -3.55 -0.14
C VAL A 143 -9.87 -4.56 0.91
N THR A 144 -9.74 -5.87 0.65
CA THR A 144 -9.99 -6.89 1.68
C THR A 144 -8.89 -6.91 2.74
N ASN A 145 -9.15 -7.54 3.90
CA ASN A 145 -8.15 -7.66 4.97
C ASN A 145 -6.92 -8.46 4.53
N ALA A 146 -7.10 -9.52 3.78
CA ALA A 146 -5.96 -10.29 3.25
C ALA A 146 -5.11 -9.47 2.27
N GLU A 147 -5.75 -8.63 1.44
CA GLU A 147 -5.03 -7.77 0.49
C GLU A 147 -4.30 -6.64 1.20
N ILE A 148 -4.89 -5.99 2.22
CA ILE A 148 -4.17 -4.94 2.94
C ILE A 148 -2.97 -5.50 3.72
N GLU A 149 -3.02 -6.75 4.19
CA GLU A 149 -1.87 -7.42 4.81
C GLU A 149 -0.73 -7.68 3.81
N GLU A 150 -1.06 -8.04 2.58
CA GLU A 150 -0.08 -8.20 1.50
C GLU A 150 0.51 -6.83 1.12
N ILE A 151 -0.33 -5.82 0.89
CA ILE A 151 0.06 -4.44 0.58
C ILE A 151 0.96 -3.88 1.68
N TRP A 152 0.62 -4.13 2.93
CA TRP A 152 1.41 -3.69 4.09
C TRP A 152 2.86 -4.19 4.04
N LYS A 153 3.07 -5.42 3.59
CA LYS A 153 4.41 -6.02 3.47
C LYS A 153 5.19 -5.47 2.27
N LEU A 154 4.49 -5.21 1.18
CA LEU A 154 5.08 -4.81 -0.10
C LEU A 154 5.34 -3.31 -0.23
N VAL A 155 4.60 -2.47 0.52
CA VAL A 155 4.61 -1.01 0.37
C VAL A 155 5.30 -0.35 1.56
N PRO A 156 6.52 0.17 1.42
CA PRO A 156 7.18 0.98 2.44
C PRO A 156 6.60 2.41 2.49
N VAL A 157 6.87 3.11 3.60
CA VAL A 157 6.69 4.57 3.69
C VAL A 157 7.63 5.24 2.66
N GLY A 158 7.16 6.29 2.00
CA GLY A 158 7.85 6.97 0.91
C GLY A 158 7.45 6.47 -0.48
N THR A 159 6.70 5.34 -0.59
CA THR A 159 6.20 4.85 -1.88
C THR A 159 5.35 5.90 -2.58
N LYS A 160 5.63 6.18 -3.84
CA LYS A 160 4.85 7.10 -4.68
C LYS A 160 3.44 6.57 -4.93
N VAL A 161 2.45 7.45 -4.91
CA VAL A 161 1.05 7.12 -5.20
C VAL A 161 0.55 8.04 -6.29
N GLU A 162 0.10 7.47 -7.39
CA GLU A 162 -0.53 8.20 -8.49
C GLU A 162 -1.99 7.76 -8.60
N ILE A 163 -2.93 8.72 -8.48
CA ILE A 163 -4.37 8.49 -8.57
C ILE A 163 -4.89 9.18 -9.82
N ARG A 164 -5.46 8.42 -10.72
CA ARG A 164 -6.00 8.87 -12.03
C ARG A 164 -7.51 8.62 -12.11
N PRO A 165 -8.20 9.36 -13.01
CA PRO A 165 -9.60 9.12 -13.35
C PRO A 165 -9.91 7.68 -13.74
#